data_f61f948385568969066cb038bdafe7f9
#
_entry.id   f61f948385568969066cb038bdafe7f9
#
_cell.length_a   1.000
_cell.length_b   1.000
_cell.length_c   1.000
_cell.angle_alpha   90.00
_cell.angle_beta   90.00
_cell.angle_gamma   90.00
#
_symmetry.space_group_name_H-M   'P 1'
#
loop_
_entity.id
_entity.type
_entity.pdbx_description
1 polymer ?
#
loop_
_entity_poly.entity_id
_entity_poly.type
_entity_poly.pdbx_seq_one_letter_code
_entity_poly.pdbx_strand_id
1 'polypeptide(L)'
;MNTTANIREHMDVIGSDGARVGTVDKVEGQTIKLARNDPQAHGSHHWIPIDWVQRVDAHVHLSKPGAEVSRNWQTAAPGPKM
;
A
#
# COMPACT_ATOMS: atom_id res chain seq x y z
N MET A 1 18.88 -3.83 0.80
CA MET A 1 17.95 -4.81 0.25
C MET A 1 16.77 -4.09 -0.41
N ASN A 2 16.36 -4.56 -1.57
CA ASN A 2 15.30 -3.91 -2.32
C ASN A 2 13.94 -4.50 -1.96
N THR A 3 13.21 -3.83 -1.07
CA THR A 3 11.92 -4.28 -0.60
C THR A 3 10.90 -4.39 -1.73
N THR A 4 10.97 -3.50 -2.71
CA THR A 4 9.98 -3.48 -3.79
C THR A 4 10.07 -4.73 -4.68
N ALA A 5 11.23 -5.40 -4.72
CA ALA A 5 11.37 -6.59 -5.55
C ALA A 5 10.49 -7.75 -5.06
N ASN A 6 10.07 -7.71 -3.79
CA ASN A 6 9.24 -8.75 -3.20
C ASN A 6 7.76 -8.41 -3.19
N ILE A 7 7.39 -7.21 -3.61
CA ILE A 7 6.00 -6.78 -3.63
C ILE A 7 5.39 -7.18 -4.95
N ARG A 8 4.29 -7.93 -4.89
CA ARG A 8 3.63 -8.47 -6.08
C ARG A 8 2.18 -8.03 -6.11
N GLU A 9 1.62 -8.04 -7.32
CA GLU A 9 0.19 -7.80 -7.50
C GLU A 9 -0.62 -8.79 -6.69
N HIS A 10 -1.72 -8.31 -6.16
CA HIS A 10 -2.68 -9.10 -5.39
C HIS A 10 -2.22 -9.50 -4.00
N MET A 11 -1.03 -9.06 -3.56
CA MET A 11 -0.62 -9.28 -2.17
C MET A 11 -1.47 -8.44 -1.23
N ASP A 12 -1.81 -9.01 -0.08
CA ASP A 12 -2.47 -8.25 0.98
C ASP A 12 -1.51 -7.25 1.60
N VAL A 13 -2.03 -6.09 1.92
CA VAL A 13 -1.29 -5.04 2.64
C VAL A 13 -1.87 -4.93 4.04
N ILE A 14 -1.02 -5.07 5.05
CA ILE A 14 -1.43 -5.20 6.44
C ILE A 14 -0.72 -4.15 7.27
N GLY A 15 -1.48 -3.44 8.11
CA GLY A 15 -0.91 -2.45 9.02
C GLY A 15 -0.15 -3.09 10.16
N SER A 16 0.56 -2.26 10.92
CA SER A 16 1.39 -2.75 12.04
C SER A 16 0.56 -3.40 13.14
N ASP A 17 -0.73 -3.10 13.19
CA ASP A 17 -1.65 -3.68 14.18
C ASP A 17 -2.34 -4.94 13.65
N GLY A 18 -1.97 -5.41 12.47
CA GLY A 18 -2.56 -6.59 11.85
C GLY A 18 -3.82 -6.30 11.04
N ALA A 19 -4.26 -5.06 10.98
CA ALA A 19 -5.45 -4.71 10.21
C ALA A 19 -5.12 -4.69 8.72
N ARG A 20 -5.97 -5.34 7.93
CA ARG A 20 -5.79 -5.36 6.48
C ARG A 20 -6.25 -4.01 5.90
N VAL A 21 -5.38 -3.39 5.11
CA VAL A 21 -5.70 -2.07 4.54
C VAL A 21 -5.99 -2.11 3.06
N GLY A 22 -5.64 -3.20 2.37
CA GLY A 22 -5.94 -3.30 0.96
C GLY A 22 -5.13 -4.39 0.28
N THR A 23 -5.11 -4.33 -1.03
CA THR A 23 -4.43 -5.29 -1.89
C THR A 23 -3.58 -4.51 -2.88
N VAL A 24 -2.38 -5.01 -3.18
CA VAL A 24 -1.50 -4.37 -4.14
C VAL A 24 -2.08 -4.50 -5.54
N ASP A 25 -2.24 -3.37 -6.23
CA ASP A 25 -2.54 -3.38 -7.66
C ASP A 25 -1.23 -3.43 -8.44
N LYS A 26 -0.32 -2.51 -8.14
CA LYS A 26 1.04 -2.55 -8.71
C LYS A 26 1.94 -1.60 -7.94
N VAL A 27 3.23 -1.70 -8.19
CA VAL A 27 4.22 -0.77 -7.65
C VAL A 27 4.56 0.23 -8.73
N GLU A 28 4.49 1.51 -8.40
CA GLU A 28 4.79 2.60 -9.32
C GLU A 28 5.88 3.48 -8.70
N GLY A 29 7.13 3.27 -9.12
CA GLY A 29 8.24 4.04 -8.58
C GLY A 29 8.42 3.82 -7.10
N GLN A 30 8.28 4.88 -6.32
CA GLN A 30 8.42 4.82 -4.85
C GLN A 30 7.08 4.63 -4.15
N THR A 31 6.05 4.20 -4.88
CA THR A 31 4.69 4.17 -4.37
C THR A 31 4.05 2.84 -4.69
N ILE A 32 3.18 2.37 -3.79
CA ILE A 32 2.36 1.18 -4.02
C ILE A 32 0.95 1.66 -4.33
N LYS A 33 0.43 1.26 -5.48
CA LYS A 33 -0.95 1.52 -5.85
C LYS A 33 -1.82 0.39 -5.33
N LEU A 34 -2.86 0.71 -4.59
CA LEU A 34 -3.77 -0.27 -4.02
C LEU A 34 -4.96 -0.48 -4.95
N ALA A 35 -5.45 -1.72 -5.01
CA ALA A 35 -6.53 -2.08 -5.90
C ALA A 35 -7.85 -1.45 -5.47
N ARG A 36 -8.63 -0.97 -6.43
CA ARG A 36 -9.90 -0.31 -6.13
C ARG A 36 -11.04 -1.30 -5.88
N ASN A 37 -10.89 -2.53 -6.31
CA ASN A 37 -11.94 -3.53 -6.14
C ASN A 37 -11.87 -4.23 -4.78
N ASP A 38 -10.93 -3.83 -3.93
CA ASP A 38 -10.84 -4.32 -2.57
C ASP A 38 -11.94 -3.67 -1.73
N PRO A 39 -12.60 -4.42 -0.84
CA PRO A 39 -13.63 -3.80 0.03
C PRO A 39 -13.11 -2.62 0.84
N GLN A 40 -11.82 -2.63 1.22
CA GLN A 40 -11.23 -1.54 1.99
C GLN A 40 -11.02 -0.29 1.15
N ALA A 41 -11.06 -0.40 -0.17
CA ALA A 41 -10.76 0.70 -1.06
C ALA A 41 -11.96 1.58 -1.37
N HIS A 42 -13.16 1.13 -1.04
CA HIS A 42 -14.39 1.88 -1.28
C HIS A 42 -14.54 2.33 -2.72
N GLY A 43 -14.08 1.47 -3.65
CA GLY A 43 -14.24 1.73 -5.09
C GLY A 43 -13.20 2.64 -5.71
N SER A 44 -12.19 3.05 -4.96
CA SER A 44 -11.17 3.97 -5.46
C SER A 44 -9.79 3.39 -5.27
N HIS A 45 -8.87 3.72 -6.18
CA HIS A 45 -7.46 3.42 -5.97
C HIS A 45 -6.90 4.32 -4.88
N HIS A 46 -5.94 3.79 -4.13
CA HIS A 46 -5.19 4.54 -3.15
C HIS A 46 -3.71 4.27 -3.34
N TRP A 47 -2.88 5.20 -2.91
CA TRP A 47 -1.42 5.08 -3.06
C TRP A 47 -0.77 5.30 -1.72
N ILE A 48 0.21 4.44 -1.41
CA ILE A 48 1.01 4.58 -0.19
C ILE A 48 2.48 4.59 -0.54
N PRO A 49 3.30 5.35 0.21
CA PRO A 49 4.74 5.37 -0.06
C PRO A 49 5.39 4.03 0.28
N ILE A 50 6.40 3.67 -0.49
CA ILE A 50 7.22 2.50 -0.18
C ILE A 50 7.84 2.62 1.21
N ASP A 51 8.13 3.85 1.64
CA ASP A 51 8.76 4.09 2.94
C ASP A 51 7.93 3.58 4.12
N TRP A 52 6.63 3.37 3.92
CA TRP A 52 5.78 2.83 4.99
C TRP A 52 5.92 1.33 5.14
N VAL A 53 6.60 0.67 4.21
CA VAL A 53 6.75 -0.79 4.25
C VAL A 53 7.83 -1.15 5.26
N GLN A 54 7.46 -1.98 6.24
CA GLN A 54 8.40 -2.47 7.23
C GLN A 54 9.08 -3.75 6.76
N ARG A 55 8.29 -4.66 6.18
CA ARG A 55 8.83 -5.91 5.64
C ARG A 55 7.84 -6.50 4.66
N VAL A 56 8.31 -7.44 3.86
CA VAL A 56 7.48 -8.16 2.90
C VAL A 56 7.76 -9.65 3.07
N ASP A 57 6.70 -10.42 3.26
CA ASP A 57 6.78 -11.89 3.22
C ASP A 57 5.65 -12.37 2.30
N ALA A 58 4.69 -13.13 2.79
CA ALA A 58 3.50 -13.44 2.00
C ALA A 58 2.59 -12.22 1.87
N HIS A 59 2.79 -11.21 2.70
CA HIS A 59 2.01 -9.98 2.72
C HIS A 59 2.96 -8.79 2.82
N VAL A 60 2.46 -7.61 2.46
CA VAL A 60 3.18 -6.35 2.68
C VAL A 60 2.83 -5.86 4.08
N HIS A 61 3.82 -5.75 4.94
CA HIS A 61 3.64 -5.30 6.33
C HIS A 61 4.09 -3.86 6.45
N LEU A 62 3.19 -3.00 6.90
CA LEU A 62 3.47 -1.58 7.04
C LEU A 62 3.91 -1.27 8.47
N SER A 63 4.61 -0.15 8.64
CA SER A 63 5.05 0.31 9.95
C SER A 63 3.98 1.12 10.68
N LYS A 64 2.84 1.38 10.03
CA LYS A 64 1.76 2.17 10.58
C LYS A 64 0.52 1.31 10.78
N PRO A 65 -0.29 1.61 11.81
CA PRO A 65 -1.56 0.89 11.98
C PRO A 65 -2.52 1.20 10.85
N GLY A 66 -3.45 0.27 10.61
CA GLY A 66 -4.37 0.38 9.48
C GLY A 66 -5.18 1.67 9.48
N ALA A 67 -5.64 2.12 10.65
CA ALA A 67 -6.41 3.35 10.75
C ALA A 67 -5.58 4.56 10.34
N GLU A 68 -4.30 4.57 10.67
CA GLU A 68 -3.41 5.67 10.29
C GLU A 68 -3.14 5.64 8.79
N VAL A 69 -2.97 4.46 8.22
CA VAL A 69 -2.78 4.31 6.77
C VAL A 69 -3.97 4.87 6.03
N SER A 70 -5.18 4.48 6.41
CA SER A 70 -6.39 4.93 5.71
C SER A 70 -6.67 6.41 5.89
N ARG A 71 -6.09 7.02 6.92
CA ARG A 71 -6.22 8.45 7.13
C ARG A 71 -5.25 9.27 6.31
N ASN A 72 -4.13 8.67 5.92
CA ASN A 72 -3.02 9.40 5.29
C ASN A 72 -2.70 8.96 3.87
N TRP A 73 -3.32 7.90 3.38
CA TRP A 73 -3.03 7.46 2.02
C TRP A 73 -3.54 8.46 1.00
N GLN A 74 -2.95 8.42 -0.19
CA GLN A 74 -3.35 9.32 -1.26
C GLN A 74 -4.49 8.72 -2.06
N THR A 75 -5.43 9.53 -2.44
CA THR A 75 -6.59 9.10 -3.23
C THR A 75 -6.47 9.49 -4.69
N ALA A 76 -5.38 10.14 -5.07
CA ALA A 76 -5.08 10.49 -6.44
C ALA A 76 -3.66 10.06 -6.75
N ALA A 77 -3.39 9.72 -8.01
CA ALA A 77 -2.06 9.27 -8.41
C ALA A 77 -1.03 10.35 -8.08
N PRO A 78 0.08 9.99 -7.42
CA PRO A 78 1.13 10.96 -7.18
C PRO A 78 1.74 11.39 -8.50
N GLY A 79 1.70 12.68 -8.75
CA GLY A 79 2.27 13.22 -9.97
C GLY A 79 3.72 13.58 -9.78
N PRO A 80 4.39 13.94 -10.87
CA PRO A 80 5.75 14.40 -10.76
C PRO A 80 5.81 15.71 -9.98
N LYS A 81 6.87 15.88 -9.24
CA LYS A 81 7.11 17.12 -8.53
C LYS A 81 7.55 18.19 -9.50
N MET A 82 7.02 19.35 -9.33
CA MET A 82 7.35 20.47 -10.19
C MET A 82 8.28 21.42 -9.48
#